data_a5c0574164725c54dd4ad9c72c353eeb
#
_entry.id   a5c0574164725c54dd4ad9c72c353eeb
#
_cell.length_a   1.000
_cell.length_b   1.000
_cell.length_c   1.000
_cell.angle_alpha   90.00
_cell.angle_beta   90.00
_cell.angle_gamma   90.00
#
_symmetry.space_group_name_H-M   'P 1'
#
loop_
_entity.id
_entity.type
_entity.pdbx_description
1 polymer ?
#
loop_
_entity_poly.entity_id
_entity_poly.type
_entity_poly.pdbx_seq_one_letter_code
_entity_poly.pdbx_strand_id
1 'polypeptide(L)'
;MKTIVNSWNEWDPLRHVILGRADGCCIPPSEPAVDGKVPEDSDMRGQFGVRPKETIDRANELLENFSEILKKRGVRVDRPTPLNFNQPIATPDWETKSMFGTMPARDIILTVGKEMLEATMSYRCRFFEYLNYRPLLKQYYNEDPKMRHESAPKPRLTDKSFHLDYLSDKIGVQKRLEWTAKKFFVTTEEEPLFDAADVMRFGKDLMVQHGFTTNLKGIDWLRRHFPNHRVHPLNFPGDPYPCLLYTSDAADEGLGVDLGG
;
A
#
# COMPACT_ATOMS: atom_id res chain seq x y z
N MET A 1 1.59 27.27 -16.91
CA MET A 1 0.79 26.47 -15.95
C MET A 1 1.74 25.51 -15.24
N LYS A 2 1.65 25.42 -13.93
CA LYS A 2 2.51 24.55 -13.12
C LYS A 2 2.02 23.11 -13.26
N THR A 3 2.91 22.18 -13.58
CA THR A 3 2.62 20.73 -13.53
C THR A 3 3.14 20.20 -12.20
N ILE A 4 2.28 19.62 -11.41
CA ILE A 4 2.60 19.03 -10.10
C ILE A 4 2.69 17.52 -10.22
N VAL A 5 1.73 16.91 -10.92
CA VAL A 5 1.62 15.45 -11.07
C VAL A 5 2.06 15.07 -12.48
N ASN A 6 3.19 14.37 -12.57
CA ASN A 6 3.73 13.88 -13.84
C ASN A 6 4.75 12.75 -13.58
N SER A 7 4.27 11.55 -13.30
CA SER A 7 5.10 10.40 -12.91
C SER A 7 4.81 9.20 -13.80
N TRP A 8 5.77 8.81 -14.64
CA TRP A 8 5.62 7.79 -15.66
C TRP A 8 6.44 6.52 -15.39
N ASN A 9 7.43 6.60 -14.50
CA ASN A 9 8.33 5.49 -14.19
C ASN A 9 8.90 5.65 -12.77
N GLU A 10 9.71 4.69 -12.35
CA GLU A 10 10.29 4.64 -11.00
C GLU A 10 11.73 5.21 -10.93
N TRP A 11 12.33 5.62 -12.05
CA TRP A 11 13.75 6.02 -12.12
C TRP A 11 14.02 7.45 -12.60
N ASP A 12 13.01 8.19 -13.06
CA ASP A 12 13.19 9.61 -13.41
C ASP A 12 13.53 10.42 -12.15
N PRO A 13 14.28 11.53 -12.29
CA PRO A 13 14.63 12.36 -11.15
C PRO A 13 13.42 12.80 -10.35
N LEU A 14 13.41 12.43 -9.06
CA LEU A 14 12.35 12.78 -8.13
C LEU A 14 12.31 14.31 -7.93
N ARG A 15 11.15 14.93 -8.14
CA ARG A 15 10.92 16.38 -7.99
C ARG A 15 9.99 16.70 -6.83
N HIS A 16 9.06 15.79 -6.55
CA HIS A 16 8.02 15.98 -5.57
C HIS A 16 7.58 14.63 -5.01
N VAL A 17 7.41 14.54 -3.71
CA VAL A 17 6.98 13.31 -3.02
C VAL A 17 6.02 13.61 -1.88
N ILE A 18 5.08 12.70 -1.65
CA ILE A 18 4.31 12.65 -0.42
C ILE A 18 5.03 11.66 0.50
N LEU A 19 5.59 12.16 1.58
CA LEU A 19 6.24 11.35 2.60
C LEU A 19 5.29 11.14 3.77
N GLY A 20 5.04 9.90 4.13
CA GLY A 20 4.11 9.53 5.21
C GLY A 20 4.53 10.03 6.60
N ARG A 21 3.67 9.80 7.59
CA ARG A 21 3.87 10.16 9.01
C ARG A 21 3.53 8.98 9.88
N ALA A 22 4.25 8.83 10.98
CA ALA A 22 3.98 7.80 11.98
C ALA A 22 3.03 8.26 13.09
N ASP A 23 2.62 9.54 13.09
CA ASP A 23 1.75 10.12 14.11
C ASP A 23 0.45 9.29 14.26
N GLY A 24 0.21 8.81 15.47
CA GLY A 24 -0.99 8.05 15.80
C GLY A 24 -1.13 6.67 15.15
N CYS A 25 -0.10 6.18 14.43
CA CYS A 25 -0.13 4.85 13.82
C CYS A 25 -0.46 3.77 14.84
N CYS A 26 -1.36 2.87 14.43
CA CYS A 26 -1.82 1.75 15.25
C CYS A 26 -1.20 0.44 14.80
N ILE A 27 -1.23 -0.53 15.71
CA ILE A 27 -1.11 -1.95 15.38
C ILE A 27 -2.42 -2.32 14.70
N PRO A 28 -2.41 -2.92 13.50
CA PRO A 28 -3.63 -3.30 12.83
C PRO A 28 -4.35 -4.40 13.63
N PRO A 29 -5.67 -4.25 13.85
CA PRO A 29 -6.44 -5.29 14.53
C PRO A 29 -6.50 -6.57 13.69
N SER A 30 -6.77 -7.70 14.38
CA SER A 30 -7.01 -8.99 13.73
C SER A 30 -8.16 -8.87 12.73
N GLU A 31 -7.91 -9.22 11.50
CA GLU A 31 -8.86 -9.30 10.39
C GLU A 31 -8.30 -10.22 9.29
N PRO A 32 -9.12 -10.74 8.35
CA PRO A 32 -8.66 -11.77 7.41
C PRO A 32 -7.38 -11.43 6.65
N ALA A 33 -7.28 -10.23 6.07
CA ALA A 33 -6.12 -9.83 5.27
C ALA A 33 -4.86 -9.58 6.14
N VAL A 34 -5.02 -9.07 7.37
CA VAL A 34 -3.92 -8.87 8.32
C VAL A 34 -3.41 -10.22 8.80
N ASP A 35 -4.30 -11.08 9.30
CA ASP A 35 -3.93 -12.39 9.86
C ASP A 35 -3.35 -13.33 8.80
N GLY A 36 -3.74 -13.15 7.54
CA GLY A 36 -3.13 -13.82 6.40
C GLY A 36 -1.65 -13.48 6.20
N LYS A 37 -1.19 -12.31 6.64
CA LYS A 37 0.21 -11.86 6.52
C LYS A 37 1.02 -11.97 7.81
N VAL A 38 0.40 -11.89 8.98
CA VAL A 38 1.09 -11.93 10.26
C VAL A 38 1.41 -13.38 10.63
N PRO A 39 2.68 -13.75 10.88
CA PRO A 39 3.05 -15.07 11.36
C PRO A 39 2.32 -15.46 12.65
N GLU A 40 2.04 -16.76 12.84
CA GLU A 40 1.33 -17.25 14.01
C GLU A 40 2.05 -16.98 15.33
N ASP A 41 3.38 -17.04 15.30
CA ASP A 41 4.28 -16.82 16.42
C ASP A 41 4.61 -15.34 16.66
N SER A 42 3.99 -14.43 15.92
CA SER A 42 4.21 -13.00 16.08
C SER A 42 3.52 -12.47 17.33
N ASP A 43 4.27 -11.80 18.19
CA ASP A 43 3.75 -11.10 19.38
C ASP A 43 2.72 -10.00 19.02
N MET A 44 2.68 -9.61 17.75
CA MET A 44 1.74 -8.60 17.24
C MET A 44 0.36 -9.16 16.91
N ARG A 45 0.22 -10.49 16.77
CA ARG A 45 -1.03 -11.12 16.38
C ARG A 45 -2.11 -10.94 17.45
N GLY A 46 -3.25 -10.42 17.02
CA GLY A 46 -4.37 -10.13 17.93
C GLY A 46 -4.24 -8.85 18.76
N GLN A 47 -3.09 -8.17 18.71
CA GLN A 47 -2.96 -6.84 19.29
C GLN A 47 -3.64 -5.79 18.40
N PHE A 48 -3.95 -4.63 18.97
CA PHE A 48 -4.46 -3.47 18.24
C PHE A 48 -4.26 -2.20 19.07
N GLY A 49 -4.50 -1.03 18.46
CA GLY A 49 -4.39 0.26 19.11
C GLY A 49 -3.07 0.97 18.84
N VAL A 50 -2.89 2.12 19.45
CA VAL A 50 -1.74 3.00 19.19
C VAL A 50 -0.42 2.28 19.48
N ARG A 51 0.53 2.38 18.56
CA ARG A 51 1.89 1.88 18.78
C ARG A 51 2.56 2.63 19.94
N PRO A 52 3.55 2.01 20.63
CA PRO A 52 4.29 2.68 21.68
C PRO A 52 4.83 4.03 21.21
N LYS A 53 4.72 5.04 22.09
CA LYS A 53 5.14 6.43 21.77
C LYS A 53 6.58 6.49 21.28
N GLU A 54 7.48 5.75 21.94
CA GLU A 54 8.89 5.67 21.58
C GLU A 54 9.10 5.18 20.12
N THR A 55 8.34 4.16 19.70
CA THR A 55 8.37 3.66 18.32
C THR A 55 7.89 4.72 17.33
N ILE A 56 6.82 5.45 17.67
CA ILE A 56 6.29 6.54 16.83
C ILE A 56 7.28 7.69 16.72
N ASP A 57 7.85 8.13 17.86
CA ASP A 57 8.83 9.22 17.92
C ASP A 57 10.06 8.87 17.08
N ARG A 58 10.59 7.66 17.23
CA ARG A 58 11.74 7.19 16.45
C ARG A 58 11.45 7.12 14.96
N ALA A 59 10.29 6.62 14.57
CA ALA A 59 9.88 6.57 13.17
C ALA A 59 9.74 7.99 12.58
N ASN A 60 9.14 8.93 13.31
CA ASN A 60 9.02 10.32 12.87
C ASN A 60 10.38 11.01 12.76
N GLU A 61 11.32 10.75 13.68
CA GLU A 61 12.69 11.25 13.57
C GLU A 61 13.38 10.78 12.29
N LEU A 62 13.29 9.48 11.98
CA LEU A 62 13.86 8.92 10.75
C LEU A 62 13.20 9.51 9.49
N LEU A 63 11.87 9.64 9.48
CA LEU A 63 11.13 10.25 8.38
C LEU A 63 11.50 11.73 8.21
N GLU A 64 11.74 12.50 9.29
CA GLU A 64 12.17 13.88 9.18
C GLU A 64 13.60 13.98 8.64
N ASN A 65 14.52 13.15 9.11
CA ASN A 65 15.88 13.07 8.57
C ASN A 65 15.86 12.77 7.06
N PHE A 66 15.01 11.83 6.63
CA PHE A 66 14.83 11.52 5.22
C PHE A 66 14.24 12.70 4.44
N SER A 67 13.24 13.38 5.01
CA SER A 67 12.66 14.60 4.44
C SER A 67 13.74 15.67 4.18
N GLU A 68 14.61 15.92 5.17
CA GLU A 68 15.69 16.90 5.04
C GLU A 68 16.73 16.51 3.94
N ILE A 69 17.03 15.22 3.79
CA ILE A 69 17.89 14.72 2.72
C ILE A 69 17.27 15.03 1.36
N LEU A 70 15.98 14.77 1.20
CA LEU A 70 15.24 15.04 -0.03
C LEU A 70 15.17 16.53 -0.35
N LYS A 71 14.83 17.37 0.63
CA LYS A 71 14.78 18.84 0.50
C LYS A 71 16.12 19.42 0.09
N LYS A 72 17.23 18.95 0.69
CA LYS A 72 18.61 19.37 0.32
C LYS A 72 18.94 19.00 -1.14
N ARG A 73 18.29 18.02 -1.73
CA ARG A 73 18.39 17.66 -3.15
C ARG A 73 17.38 18.39 -4.05
N GLY A 74 16.66 19.37 -3.52
CA GLY A 74 15.69 20.16 -4.28
C GLY A 74 14.35 19.45 -4.51
N VAL A 75 14.06 18.36 -3.78
CA VAL A 75 12.78 17.66 -3.85
C VAL A 75 11.76 18.36 -2.94
N ARG A 76 10.59 18.68 -3.47
CA ARG A 76 9.45 19.12 -2.65
C ARG A 76 8.93 17.92 -1.86
N VAL A 77 8.80 18.06 -0.54
CA VAL A 77 8.26 17.03 0.34
C VAL A 77 6.98 17.56 0.98
N ASP A 78 5.87 16.92 0.70
CA ASP A 78 4.58 17.18 1.35
C ASP A 78 4.22 16.02 2.30
N ARG A 79 3.46 16.33 3.35
CA ARG A 79 3.11 15.37 4.39
C ARG A 79 1.57 15.26 4.50
N PRO A 80 1.01 14.03 4.65
CA PRO A 80 -0.42 13.86 4.85
C PRO A 80 -0.87 14.45 6.19
N THR A 81 -2.17 14.66 6.32
CA THR A 81 -2.81 15.08 7.57
C THR A 81 -3.32 13.83 8.31
N PRO A 82 -2.74 13.47 9.46
CA PRO A 82 -3.17 12.30 10.21
C PRO A 82 -4.63 12.43 10.69
N LEU A 83 -5.37 11.32 10.65
CA LEU A 83 -6.65 11.16 11.34
C LEU A 83 -6.41 10.60 12.76
N ASN A 84 -7.47 10.52 13.55
CA ASN A 84 -7.45 9.67 14.74
C ASN A 84 -7.60 8.21 14.32
N PHE A 85 -6.49 7.46 14.30
CA PHE A 85 -6.50 6.06 13.91
C PHE A 85 -6.96 5.12 15.02
N ASN A 86 -6.85 5.54 16.28
CA ASN A 86 -7.26 4.75 17.45
C ASN A 86 -8.74 4.93 17.73
N GLN A 87 -9.57 4.61 16.76
CA GLN A 87 -11.03 4.61 16.88
C GLN A 87 -11.64 3.49 16.05
N PRO A 88 -12.72 2.89 16.49
CA PRO A 88 -13.46 1.92 15.69
C PRO A 88 -13.97 2.58 14.41
N ILE A 89 -13.97 1.81 13.34
CA ILE A 89 -14.60 2.19 12.07
C ILE A 89 -15.50 1.06 11.59
N ALA A 90 -16.57 1.41 10.90
CA ALA A 90 -17.54 0.45 10.40
C ALA A 90 -18.05 0.83 9.02
N THR A 91 -18.49 -0.17 8.29
CA THR A 91 -19.34 -0.08 7.11
C THR A 91 -20.61 -0.91 7.38
N PRO A 92 -21.59 -0.96 6.48
CA PRO A 92 -22.73 -1.86 6.66
C PRO A 92 -22.39 -3.35 6.72
N ASP A 93 -21.19 -3.73 6.28
CA ASP A 93 -20.79 -5.15 6.12
C ASP A 93 -19.84 -5.64 7.20
N TRP A 94 -19.08 -4.74 7.85
CA TRP A 94 -18.06 -5.09 8.86
C TRP A 94 -17.72 -3.91 9.74
N GLU A 95 -17.07 -4.21 10.86
CA GLU A 95 -16.44 -3.24 11.74
C GLU A 95 -15.01 -3.69 12.11
N THR A 96 -14.15 -2.75 12.48
CA THR A 96 -12.81 -3.01 13.00
C THR A 96 -12.49 -2.05 14.15
N LYS A 97 -11.62 -2.49 15.07
CA LYS A 97 -11.35 -1.79 16.34
C LYS A 97 -10.52 -0.52 16.17
N SER A 98 -9.71 -0.44 15.14
CA SER A 98 -8.89 0.73 14.83
C SER A 98 -8.56 0.78 13.34
N MET A 99 -8.07 1.93 12.87
CA MET A 99 -7.38 2.06 11.60
C MET A 99 -5.88 1.73 11.76
N PHE A 100 -5.09 1.92 10.70
CA PHE A 100 -3.65 1.61 10.71
C PHE A 100 -2.77 2.87 10.81
N GLY A 101 -2.79 3.77 9.81
CA GLY A 101 -1.93 4.95 9.82
C GLY A 101 -1.77 5.65 8.48
N THR A 102 -0.78 6.56 8.37
CA THR A 102 -0.46 7.28 7.13
C THR A 102 1.00 7.11 6.70
N MET A 103 1.74 6.20 7.30
CA MET A 103 3.16 6.07 7.00
C MET A 103 3.41 5.58 5.56
N PRO A 104 2.72 4.53 5.07
CA PRO A 104 2.95 4.01 3.72
C PRO A 104 2.05 4.69 2.67
N ALA A 105 2.36 5.94 2.30
CA ALA A 105 1.62 6.68 1.27
C ALA A 105 1.55 5.94 -0.07
N ARG A 106 2.58 5.17 -0.40
CA ARG A 106 2.74 4.40 -1.64
C ARG A 106 1.67 3.32 -1.80
N ASP A 107 1.12 2.79 -0.70
CA ASP A 107 0.10 1.73 -0.74
C ASP A 107 -1.28 2.28 -1.15
N ILE A 108 -1.56 3.55 -0.80
CA ILE A 108 -2.89 4.15 -0.90
C ILE A 108 -3.09 4.89 -2.21
N ILE A 109 -2.06 5.60 -2.69
CA ILE A 109 -2.14 6.50 -3.85
C ILE A 109 -1.24 5.98 -4.96
N LEU A 110 -1.86 5.53 -6.04
CA LEU A 110 -1.18 5.19 -7.28
C LEU A 110 -1.10 6.43 -8.18
N THR A 111 0.13 6.82 -8.54
CA THR A 111 0.33 7.90 -9.51
C THR A 111 0.75 7.31 -10.85
N VAL A 112 -0.04 7.53 -11.91
CA VAL A 112 0.30 7.13 -13.28
C VAL A 112 0.18 8.34 -14.21
N GLY A 113 1.30 8.80 -14.71
CA GLY A 113 1.35 10.01 -15.52
C GLY A 113 0.84 11.23 -14.75
N LYS A 114 -0.30 11.75 -15.14
CA LYS A 114 -0.95 12.92 -14.51
C LYS A 114 -2.13 12.55 -13.60
N GLU A 115 -2.35 11.30 -13.37
CA GLU A 115 -3.43 10.81 -12.53
C GLU A 115 -2.92 10.36 -11.17
N MET A 116 -3.62 10.75 -10.13
CA MET A 116 -3.50 10.18 -8.78
C MET A 116 -4.78 9.44 -8.45
N LEU A 117 -4.65 8.12 -8.31
CA LEU A 117 -5.74 7.18 -8.10
C LEU A 117 -5.70 6.66 -6.66
N GLU A 118 -6.81 6.82 -5.93
CA GLU A 118 -7.01 6.18 -4.63
C GLU A 118 -7.26 4.68 -4.84
N ALA A 119 -6.41 3.82 -4.29
CA ALA A 119 -6.51 2.37 -4.42
C ALA A 119 -7.73 1.79 -3.69
N THR A 120 -8.12 0.58 -4.05
CA THR A 120 -9.23 -0.13 -3.42
C THR A 120 -8.97 -0.47 -1.97
N MET A 121 -7.75 -0.90 -1.64
CA MET A 121 -7.29 -1.50 -0.40
C MET A 121 -7.98 -2.85 -0.09
N SER A 122 -7.20 -3.79 0.42
CA SER A 122 -7.68 -5.12 0.82
C SER A 122 -7.85 -5.29 2.33
N TYR A 123 -7.36 -4.33 3.12
CA TYR A 123 -7.46 -4.34 4.57
C TYR A 123 -8.62 -3.47 5.05
N ARG A 124 -9.48 -4.01 5.91
CA ARG A 124 -10.58 -3.25 6.53
C ARG A 124 -10.05 -2.07 7.35
N CYS A 125 -9.01 -2.27 8.15
CA CYS A 125 -8.39 -1.22 8.96
C CYS A 125 -7.76 -0.09 8.13
N ARG A 126 -7.49 -0.30 6.84
CA ARG A 126 -6.91 0.68 5.92
C ARG A 126 -7.92 1.32 4.97
N PHE A 127 -9.17 0.90 5.03
CA PHE A 127 -10.23 1.27 4.08
C PHE A 127 -10.41 2.79 3.92
N PHE A 128 -10.27 3.56 5.00
CA PHE A 128 -10.44 5.01 5.01
C PHE A 128 -9.11 5.79 5.01
N GLU A 129 -7.95 5.16 4.84
CA GLU A 129 -6.66 5.85 4.87
C GLU A 129 -6.51 6.91 3.78
N TYR A 130 -7.17 6.77 2.65
CA TYR A 130 -7.17 7.77 1.58
C TYR A 130 -7.63 9.17 2.06
N LEU A 131 -8.44 9.25 3.11
CA LEU A 131 -8.91 10.53 3.68
C LEU A 131 -7.76 11.40 4.18
N ASN A 132 -6.67 10.80 4.63
CA ASN A 132 -5.48 11.51 5.10
C ASN A 132 -4.77 12.27 3.98
N TYR A 133 -4.90 11.80 2.75
CA TYR A 133 -4.23 12.34 1.56
C TYR A 133 -5.11 13.34 0.81
N ARG A 134 -6.41 13.29 0.97
CA ARG A 134 -7.36 14.16 0.26
C ARG A 134 -7.10 15.66 0.39
N PRO A 135 -6.65 16.21 1.54
CA PRO A 135 -6.27 17.62 1.61
C PRO A 135 -5.16 17.98 0.62
N LEU A 136 -4.13 17.13 0.49
CA LEU A 136 -3.05 17.32 -0.50
C LEU A 136 -3.55 17.14 -1.93
N LEU A 137 -4.33 16.09 -2.20
CA LEU A 137 -4.88 15.83 -3.54
C LEU A 137 -5.75 16.98 -4.01
N LYS A 138 -6.58 17.55 -3.12
CA LYS A 138 -7.39 18.73 -3.40
C LYS A 138 -6.52 19.95 -3.71
N GLN A 139 -5.45 20.16 -2.96
CA GLN A 139 -4.50 21.24 -3.22
C GLN A 139 -3.86 21.06 -4.61
N TYR A 140 -3.36 19.87 -4.94
CA TYR A 140 -2.72 19.59 -6.22
C TYR A 140 -3.70 19.75 -7.38
N TYR A 141 -4.92 19.29 -7.23
CA TYR A 141 -5.97 19.45 -8.23
C TYR A 141 -6.26 20.93 -8.54
N ASN A 142 -6.26 21.78 -7.52
CA ASN A 142 -6.46 23.22 -7.70
C ASN A 142 -5.24 23.93 -8.34
N GLU A 143 -4.02 23.42 -8.09
CA GLU A 143 -2.77 24.00 -8.59
C GLU A 143 -2.39 23.50 -9.99
N ASP A 144 -2.77 22.26 -10.35
CA ASP A 144 -2.43 21.60 -11.63
C ASP A 144 -3.69 21.28 -12.44
N PRO A 145 -4.06 22.11 -13.42
CA PRO A 145 -5.27 21.92 -14.22
C PRO A 145 -5.21 20.69 -15.14
N LYS A 146 -4.09 19.99 -15.21
CA LYS A 146 -3.92 18.75 -15.99
C LYS A 146 -3.94 17.50 -15.13
N MET A 147 -3.95 17.67 -13.81
CA MET A 147 -4.05 16.55 -12.87
C MET A 147 -5.45 15.94 -12.93
N ARG A 148 -5.50 14.61 -12.88
CA ARG A 148 -6.71 13.84 -12.64
C ARG A 148 -6.64 13.27 -11.22
N HIS A 149 -7.72 13.41 -10.46
CA HIS A 149 -7.91 12.76 -9.18
C HIS A 149 -9.07 11.77 -9.33
N GLU A 150 -8.78 10.50 -9.18
CA GLU A 150 -9.75 9.42 -9.33
C GLU A 150 -9.76 8.54 -8.09
N SER A 151 -10.87 7.86 -7.86
CA SER A 151 -11.00 6.87 -6.79
C SER A 151 -11.45 5.55 -7.40
N ALA A 152 -10.71 4.49 -7.15
CA ALA A 152 -11.14 3.15 -7.52
C ALA A 152 -12.44 2.77 -6.77
N PRO A 153 -13.26 1.86 -7.32
CA PRO A 153 -14.45 1.39 -6.62
C PRO A 153 -14.09 0.88 -5.23
N LYS A 154 -14.73 1.42 -4.20
CA LYS A 154 -14.50 0.95 -2.84
C LYS A 154 -15.12 -0.43 -2.66
N PRO A 155 -14.32 -1.46 -2.31
CA PRO A 155 -14.82 -2.82 -2.14
C PRO A 155 -15.69 -2.92 -0.89
N ARG A 156 -16.56 -3.92 -0.83
CA ARG A 156 -17.35 -4.21 0.35
C ARG A 156 -16.54 -4.88 1.45
N LEU A 157 -15.51 -5.65 1.11
CA LEU A 157 -14.65 -6.42 2.03
C LEU A 157 -15.44 -7.32 2.99
N THR A 158 -16.49 -7.96 2.49
CA THR A 158 -17.21 -8.99 3.23
C THR A 158 -16.32 -10.22 3.43
N ASP A 159 -16.74 -11.19 4.23
CA ASP A 159 -15.97 -12.44 4.40
C ASP A 159 -15.79 -13.21 3.08
N LYS A 160 -16.65 -12.98 2.08
CA LYS A 160 -16.49 -13.57 0.73
C LYS A 160 -15.27 -13.05 -0.02
N SER A 161 -14.76 -11.87 0.36
CA SER A 161 -13.55 -11.29 -0.22
C SER A 161 -12.27 -11.99 0.23
N PHE A 162 -12.37 -12.96 1.15
CA PHE A 162 -11.23 -13.63 1.76
C PHE A 162 -11.37 -15.15 1.80
N HIS A 163 -10.25 -15.85 1.60
CA HIS A 163 -10.11 -17.28 1.91
C HIS A 163 -9.86 -17.44 3.41
N LEU A 164 -10.91 -17.69 4.19
CA LEU A 164 -10.85 -17.75 5.64
C LEU A 164 -9.97 -18.90 6.18
N ASP A 165 -9.64 -19.88 5.34
CA ASP A 165 -8.69 -20.94 5.66
C ASP A 165 -7.29 -20.39 6.02
N TYR A 166 -6.94 -19.20 5.51
CA TYR A 166 -5.71 -18.49 5.89
C TYR A 166 -5.66 -18.11 7.37
N LEU A 167 -6.79 -18.08 8.05
CA LEU A 167 -6.90 -17.71 9.47
C LEU A 167 -6.65 -18.88 10.41
N SER A 168 -6.49 -20.09 9.89
CA SER A 168 -6.27 -21.28 10.71
C SER A 168 -4.88 -21.25 11.35
N ASP A 169 -4.82 -21.44 12.66
CA ASP A 169 -3.59 -21.58 13.45
C ASP A 169 -2.70 -22.76 13.04
N LYS A 170 -3.16 -23.57 12.10
CA LYS A 170 -2.45 -24.75 11.59
C LYS A 170 -1.65 -24.48 10.32
N ILE A 171 -1.62 -23.23 9.83
CA ILE A 171 -0.98 -22.87 8.56
C ILE A 171 0.41 -22.29 8.81
N GLY A 172 1.40 -23.16 8.94
CA GLY A 172 2.80 -22.77 9.04
C GLY A 172 3.39 -22.27 7.70
N VAL A 173 4.62 -21.78 7.76
CA VAL A 173 5.39 -21.24 6.62
C VAL A 173 5.38 -22.18 5.40
N GLN A 174 5.59 -23.48 5.60
CA GLN A 174 5.62 -24.47 4.50
C GLN A 174 4.31 -24.49 3.70
N LYS A 175 3.16 -24.43 4.41
CA LYS A 175 1.85 -24.40 3.74
C LYS A 175 1.62 -23.10 2.97
N ARG A 176 2.08 -21.99 3.51
CA ARG A 176 2.02 -20.68 2.82
C ARG A 176 2.88 -20.69 1.55
N LEU A 177 4.07 -21.27 1.57
CA LEU A 177 4.91 -21.46 0.38
C LEU A 177 4.19 -22.28 -0.70
N GLU A 178 3.57 -23.42 -0.32
CA GLU A 178 2.76 -24.22 -1.25
C GLU A 178 1.61 -23.42 -1.86
N TRP A 179 0.92 -22.60 -1.07
CA TRP A 179 -0.18 -21.79 -1.53
C TRP A 179 0.28 -20.67 -2.46
N THR A 180 1.35 -19.98 -2.09
CA THR A 180 1.98 -18.95 -2.95
C THR A 180 2.38 -19.54 -4.30
N ALA A 181 3.03 -20.72 -4.30
CA ALA A 181 3.41 -21.42 -5.53
C ALA A 181 2.20 -21.78 -6.42
N LYS A 182 1.05 -22.05 -5.79
CA LYS A 182 -0.23 -22.31 -6.47
C LYS A 182 -1.02 -21.04 -6.78
N LYS A 183 -0.49 -19.86 -6.47
CA LYS A 183 -1.15 -18.56 -6.62
C LYS A 183 -2.47 -18.46 -5.83
N PHE A 184 -2.53 -19.15 -4.70
CA PHE A 184 -3.64 -19.12 -3.77
C PHE A 184 -3.27 -18.17 -2.63
N PHE A 185 -3.96 -17.04 -2.55
CA PHE A 185 -3.71 -15.96 -1.61
C PHE A 185 -4.91 -15.75 -0.68
N VAL A 186 -4.78 -14.89 0.32
CA VAL A 186 -5.86 -14.62 1.27
C VAL A 186 -7.06 -13.93 0.62
N THR A 187 -6.84 -13.11 -0.39
CA THR A 187 -7.92 -12.45 -1.14
C THR A 187 -8.54 -13.38 -2.17
N THR A 188 -9.87 -13.37 -2.28
CA THR A 188 -10.62 -14.07 -3.33
C THR A 188 -10.78 -13.19 -4.56
N GLU A 189 -11.40 -13.74 -5.60
CA GLU A 189 -11.82 -12.99 -6.80
C GLU A 189 -13.27 -12.48 -6.68
N GLU A 190 -13.81 -12.21 -5.47
CA GLU A 190 -15.17 -11.70 -5.30
C GLU A 190 -15.34 -10.30 -5.89
N GLU A 191 -14.37 -9.42 -5.65
CA GLU A 191 -14.39 -8.02 -6.09
C GLU A 191 -12.98 -7.52 -6.45
N PRO A 192 -12.83 -6.40 -7.19
CA PRO A 192 -11.51 -5.86 -7.52
C PRO A 192 -10.78 -5.37 -6.27
N LEU A 193 -9.61 -5.94 -5.98
CA LEU A 193 -8.74 -5.53 -4.88
C LEU A 193 -7.33 -5.26 -5.40
N PHE A 194 -6.76 -4.12 -5.03
CA PHE A 194 -5.35 -3.81 -5.26
C PHE A 194 -4.83 -2.75 -4.29
N ASP A 195 -3.58 -2.88 -3.92
CA ASP A 195 -2.79 -1.84 -3.27
C ASP A 195 -1.98 -1.10 -4.33
N ALA A 196 -1.83 0.21 -4.20
CA ALA A 196 -1.04 0.99 -5.14
C ALA A 196 0.45 0.61 -5.12
N ALA A 197 0.96 0.07 -4.00
CA ALA A 197 2.33 -0.43 -3.88
C ALA A 197 2.62 -1.64 -4.76
N ASP A 198 1.59 -2.41 -5.12
CA ASP A 198 1.74 -3.57 -6.01
C ASP A 198 1.88 -3.19 -7.49
N VAL A 199 1.91 -1.89 -7.81
CA VAL A 199 1.99 -1.38 -9.19
C VAL A 199 3.29 -0.62 -9.41
N MET A 200 4.13 -1.08 -10.32
CA MET A 200 5.34 -0.38 -10.79
C MET A 200 5.12 0.16 -12.20
N ARG A 201 5.64 1.35 -12.47
CA ARG A 201 5.46 2.08 -13.72
C ARG A 201 6.71 2.01 -14.59
N PHE A 202 6.53 1.68 -15.85
CA PHE A 202 7.57 1.61 -16.87
C PHE A 202 7.10 2.34 -18.14
N GLY A 203 6.76 3.63 -18.03
CA GLY A 203 6.21 4.41 -19.12
C GLY A 203 4.79 3.97 -19.47
N LYS A 204 4.64 3.22 -20.55
CA LYS A 204 3.36 2.67 -21.00
C LYS A 204 3.10 1.25 -20.49
N ASP A 205 3.98 0.71 -19.69
CA ASP A 205 3.83 -0.59 -19.05
C ASP A 205 3.62 -0.43 -17.54
N LEU A 206 2.68 -1.16 -17.00
CA LEU A 206 2.43 -1.29 -15.57
C LEU A 206 2.68 -2.75 -15.18
N MET A 207 3.68 -2.97 -14.34
CA MET A 207 3.92 -4.26 -13.72
C MET A 207 3.11 -4.32 -12.44
N VAL A 208 2.26 -5.34 -12.31
CA VAL A 208 1.34 -5.45 -11.17
C VAL A 208 1.52 -6.80 -10.49
N GLN A 209 1.90 -6.78 -9.22
CA GLN A 209 2.01 -7.99 -8.43
C GLN A 209 0.63 -8.58 -8.16
N HIS A 210 0.42 -9.84 -8.55
CA HIS A 210 -0.69 -10.66 -8.07
C HIS A 210 -0.26 -11.33 -6.77
N GLY A 211 -0.97 -11.05 -5.66
CA GLY A 211 -0.54 -11.50 -4.35
C GLY A 211 -1.60 -11.33 -3.26
N PHE A 212 -1.15 -11.11 -2.04
CA PHE A 212 -2.02 -11.03 -0.86
C PHE A 212 -2.99 -9.84 -0.88
N THR A 213 -2.60 -8.73 -1.48
CA THR A 213 -3.34 -7.47 -1.47
C THR A 213 -3.97 -7.12 -2.81
N THR A 214 -3.46 -7.72 -3.89
CA THR A 214 -3.92 -7.46 -5.25
C THR A 214 -4.33 -8.76 -5.93
N ASN A 215 -5.60 -8.87 -6.28
CA ASN A 215 -6.17 -10.02 -6.96
C ASN A 215 -6.27 -9.80 -8.50
N LEU A 216 -6.64 -10.84 -9.25
CA LEU A 216 -6.74 -10.75 -10.71
C LEU A 216 -7.85 -9.81 -11.17
N LYS A 217 -8.95 -9.70 -10.42
CA LYS A 217 -10.01 -8.70 -10.70
C LYS A 217 -9.51 -7.27 -10.54
N GLY A 218 -8.67 -6.99 -9.55
CA GLY A 218 -8.01 -5.69 -9.38
C GLY A 218 -7.10 -5.37 -10.57
N ILE A 219 -6.31 -6.35 -11.02
CA ILE A 219 -5.46 -6.21 -12.21
C ILE A 219 -6.30 -5.97 -13.48
N ASP A 220 -7.40 -6.68 -13.64
CA ASP A 220 -8.30 -6.49 -14.78
C ASP A 220 -8.98 -5.12 -14.74
N TRP A 221 -9.35 -4.64 -13.54
CA TRP A 221 -9.87 -3.30 -13.37
C TRP A 221 -8.84 -2.25 -13.79
N LEU A 222 -7.58 -2.38 -13.38
CA LEU A 222 -6.48 -1.49 -13.78
C LEU A 222 -6.28 -1.48 -15.32
N ARG A 223 -6.40 -2.62 -15.99
CA ARG A 223 -6.34 -2.69 -17.47
C ARG A 223 -7.45 -1.87 -18.13
N ARG A 224 -8.65 -1.92 -17.59
CA ARG A 224 -9.80 -1.15 -18.12
C ARG A 224 -9.68 0.33 -17.79
N HIS A 225 -9.15 0.66 -16.61
CA HIS A 225 -8.98 2.03 -16.18
C HIS A 225 -7.85 2.75 -16.94
N PHE A 226 -6.76 2.04 -17.26
CA PHE A 226 -5.63 2.55 -18.02
C PHE A 226 -5.54 1.96 -19.43
N PRO A 227 -6.52 2.24 -20.35
CA PRO A 227 -6.62 1.55 -21.65
C PRO A 227 -5.42 1.84 -22.57
N ASN A 228 -4.64 2.88 -22.30
CA ASN A 228 -3.44 3.26 -23.05
C ASN A 228 -2.14 2.69 -22.46
N HIS A 229 -2.25 1.83 -21.46
CA HIS A 229 -1.13 1.13 -20.83
C HIS A 229 -1.25 -0.38 -21.01
N ARG A 230 -0.12 -1.07 -21.07
CA ARG A 230 -0.06 -2.53 -21.00
C ARG A 230 0.11 -2.92 -19.53
N VAL A 231 -0.78 -3.73 -19.01
CA VAL A 231 -0.76 -4.19 -17.61
C VAL A 231 -0.29 -5.64 -17.57
N HIS A 232 0.85 -5.87 -16.92
CA HIS A 232 1.53 -7.16 -16.83
C HIS A 232 1.41 -7.71 -15.41
N PRO A 233 0.65 -8.80 -15.20
CA PRO A 233 0.60 -9.44 -13.90
C PRO A 233 1.93 -10.16 -13.61
N LEU A 234 2.45 -9.99 -12.41
CA LEU A 234 3.65 -10.67 -11.92
C LEU A 234 3.30 -11.54 -10.72
N ASN A 235 4.00 -12.67 -10.60
CA ASN A 235 3.98 -13.50 -9.41
C ASN A 235 5.41 -13.74 -8.94
N PHE A 236 5.66 -13.60 -7.65
CA PHE A 236 6.94 -13.90 -7.05
C PHE A 236 6.87 -15.27 -6.37
N PRO A 237 7.51 -16.30 -6.95
CA PRO A 237 7.57 -17.63 -6.35
C PRO A 237 8.58 -17.67 -5.19
N GLY A 238 8.32 -18.55 -4.23
CA GLY A 238 9.31 -18.86 -3.18
C GLY A 238 9.23 -17.99 -1.93
N ASP A 239 8.40 -16.96 -1.92
CA ASP A 239 8.18 -16.11 -0.73
C ASP A 239 6.82 -16.44 -0.10
N PRO A 240 6.76 -16.82 1.19
CA PRO A 240 5.50 -17.04 1.91
C PRO A 240 4.70 -15.75 2.08
N TYR A 241 5.35 -14.58 1.94
CA TYR A 241 4.76 -13.24 2.08
C TYR A 241 5.22 -12.31 0.95
N PRO A 242 4.93 -12.63 -0.33
CA PRO A 242 5.48 -11.90 -1.47
C PRO A 242 5.10 -10.42 -1.41
N CYS A 243 6.10 -9.57 -1.60
CA CYS A 243 5.94 -8.12 -1.64
C CYS A 243 6.79 -7.54 -2.77
N LEU A 244 6.16 -6.77 -3.66
CA LEU A 244 6.83 -6.16 -4.80
C LEU A 244 7.97 -5.23 -4.37
N LEU A 245 7.79 -4.50 -3.27
CA LEU A 245 8.77 -3.55 -2.78
C LEU A 245 10.08 -4.25 -2.37
N TYR A 246 9.99 -5.36 -1.64
CA TYR A 246 11.17 -6.14 -1.26
C TYR A 246 11.90 -6.73 -2.47
N THR A 247 11.18 -7.13 -3.50
CA THR A 247 11.77 -7.72 -4.70
C THR A 247 12.37 -6.68 -5.63
N SER A 248 11.93 -5.43 -5.57
CA SER A 248 12.58 -4.32 -6.29
C SER A 248 13.88 -3.89 -5.63
N ASP A 249 13.98 -3.99 -4.29
CA ASP A 249 15.19 -3.70 -3.54
C ASP A 249 16.28 -4.78 -3.76
N ALA A 250 15.91 -6.01 -4.12
CA ALA A 250 16.86 -7.07 -4.49
C ALA A 250 17.76 -6.68 -5.69
N ALA A 251 17.36 -5.69 -6.49
CA ALA A 251 18.22 -5.12 -7.53
C ALA A 251 19.37 -4.30 -6.94
N ASP A 252 19.20 -3.73 -5.75
CA ASP A 252 20.23 -2.95 -5.04
C ASP A 252 21.20 -3.85 -4.29
N GLU A 253 20.79 -5.04 -3.84
CA GLU A 253 21.69 -6.04 -3.24
C GLU A 253 22.77 -6.51 -4.24
N GLY A 254 22.45 -6.56 -5.54
CA GLY A 254 23.40 -6.88 -6.61
C GLY A 254 24.47 -5.82 -6.83
N LEU A 255 24.31 -4.61 -6.30
CA LEU A 255 25.27 -3.50 -6.40
C LEU A 255 26.18 -3.38 -5.17
N GLY A 256 26.06 -4.27 -4.19
CA GLY A 256 26.99 -4.36 -3.05
C GLY A 256 26.95 -3.13 -2.13
N VAL A 257 25.82 -2.50 -1.98
CA VAL A 257 25.63 -1.49 -0.92
C VAL A 257 25.40 -2.22 0.39
N ASP A 258 26.49 -2.65 1.00
CA ASP A 258 26.52 -3.04 2.40
C ASP A 258 26.21 -1.82 3.27
N LEU A 259 24.97 -1.70 3.68
CA LEU A 259 24.56 -0.77 4.74
C LEU A 259 24.98 -1.39 6.07
N GLY A 260 26.32 -1.44 6.28
CA GLY A 260 26.97 -1.98 7.44
C GLY A 260 26.20 -1.75 8.74
N GLY A 261 26.03 -2.84 9.48
CA GLY A 261 25.26 -3.03 10.69
C GLY A 261 25.53 -2.08 11.85
#